data_b8dbc43733b1f4d1e88c369c27de0f90
#
_entry.id   b8dbc43733b1f4d1e88c369c27de0f90
#
_cell.length_a   1.000
_cell.length_b   1.000
_cell.length_c   1.000
_cell.angle_alpha   90.00
_cell.angle_beta   90.00
_cell.angle_gamma   90.00
#
_symmetry.space_group_name_H-M   'P 1'
#
loop_
_entity.id
_entity.type
_entity.pdbx_description
1 polymer ?
#
loop_
_entity_poly.entity_id
_entity_poly.type
_entity_poly.pdbx_seq_one_letter_code
_entity_poly.pdbx_strand_id
1 'polypeptide(L)'
;QSIFKTHNIQKFRAKQLIDYIYHRYIFDFEDMTQFPKDLRQWLGDNCVISLPTLITESIAPDGKTRKILVEMSDQSRVEAVLMEQHYGYSVCVSSQVGCAMGCVFCASTQGGLYRDLTVAEIIGQVVIFGALTKEEIHSVVVMGAGEPLQNYDNVLQALQLLHDPMICNISYRKMTISTCGWVPNIYKLADEGLPITLALSLHATNNEVRRS
;
A
#
# COMPACT_ATOMS: atom_id res chain seq x y z
N GLN A 1 -5.80 18.36 3.15
CA GLN A 1 -5.76 19.70 3.80
C GLN A 1 -6.27 20.81 2.89
N SER A 2 -6.10 20.73 1.55
CA SER A 2 -6.57 21.77 0.62
C SER A 2 -8.10 21.91 0.62
N ILE A 3 -8.82 20.80 0.55
CA ILE A 3 -10.29 20.77 0.55
C ILE A 3 -10.90 21.42 1.80
N PHE A 4 -10.31 21.17 2.98
CA PHE A 4 -10.77 21.76 4.24
C PHE A 4 -10.55 23.29 4.29
N LYS A 5 -9.45 23.78 3.68
CA LYS A 5 -9.20 25.22 3.54
C LYS A 5 -10.23 25.87 2.63
N THR A 6 -10.54 25.28 1.48
CA THR A 6 -11.48 25.82 0.49
C THR A 6 -12.90 25.95 1.07
N HIS A 7 -13.29 25.03 1.97
CA HIS A 7 -14.62 25.02 2.59
C HIS A 7 -14.65 25.57 4.02
N ASN A 8 -13.61 26.31 4.42
CA ASN A 8 -13.54 26.97 5.74
C ASN A 8 -13.64 26.00 6.93
N ILE A 9 -13.30 24.71 6.71
CA ILE A 9 -13.29 23.69 7.75
C ILE A 9 -11.99 23.83 8.56
N GLN A 10 -12.11 23.84 9.85
CA GLN A 10 -10.99 24.05 10.78
C GLN A 10 -9.89 22.99 10.59
N LYS A 11 -8.63 23.40 10.54
CA LYS A 11 -7.46 22.56 10.23
C LYS A 11 -7.34 21.31 11.13
N PHE A 12 -7.74 21.41 12.40
CA PHE A 12 -7.68 20.26 13.30
C PHE A 12 -8.66 19.15 12.92
N ARG A 13 -9.74 19.45 12.19
CA ARG A 13 -10.68 18.44 11.70
C ARG A 13 -10.02 17.51 10.67
N ALA A 14 -9.06 18.02 9.89
CA ALA A 14 -8.27 17.17 8.99
C ALA A 14 -7.43 16.13 9.77
N LYS A 15 -6.86 16.53 10.91
CA LYS A 15 -6.14 15.60 11.78
C LYS A 15 -7.08 14.53 12.37
N GLN A 16 -8.27 14.93 12.79
CA GLN A 16 -9.28 13.98 13.29
C GLN A 16 -9.72 13.01 12.19
N LEU A 17 -9.88 13.46 10.93
CA LEU A 17 -10.21 12.57 9.81
C LEU A 17 -9.11 11.54 9.57
N ILE A 18 -7.85 11.98 9.59
CA ILE A 18 -6.70 11.06 9.47
C ILE A 18 -6.72 10.03 10.61
N ASP A 19 -6.95 10.47 11.85
CA ASP A 19 -7.05 9.58 13.02
C ASP A 19 -8.17 8.53 12.86
N TYR A 20 -9.33 8.95 12.36
CA TYR A 20 -10.43 8.02 12.10
C TYR A 20 -10.05 6.95 11.06
N ILE A 21 -9.42 7.36 9.96
CA ILE A 21 -9.11 6.44 8.86
C ILE A 21 -7.95 5.50 9.22
N TYR A 22 -6.83 6.04 9.73
CA TYR A 22 -5.58 5.30 9.84
C TYR A 22 -5.30 4.69 11.21
N HIS A 23 -5.96 5.19 12.28
CA HIS A 23 -5.74 4.70 13.65
C HIS A 23 -6.96 4.00 14.23
N ARG A 24 -8.16 4.46 13.89
CA ARG A 24 -9.40 3.83 14.38
C ARG A 24 -10.03 2.90 13.35
N TYR A 25 -9.59 2.96 12.08
CA TYR A 25 -10.14 2.18 10.97
C TYR A 25 -11.65 2.36 10.82
N ILE A 26 -12.12 3.61 10.90
CA ILE A 26 -13.50 4.03 10.69
C ILE A 26 -13.57 4.71 9.32
N PHE A 27 -14.36 4.15 8.42
CA PHE A 27 -14.41 4.53 7.02
C PHE A 27 -15.76 5.12 6.60
N ASP A 28 -16.79 4.99 7.45
CA ASP A 28 -18.07 5.67 7.26
C ASP A 28 -18.06 7.01 7.97
N PHE A 29 -18.37 8.09 7.24
CA PHE A 29 -18.42 9.43 7.84
C PHE A 29 -19.49 9.56 8.92
N GLU A 30 -20.60 8.80 8.83
CA GLU A 30 -21.63 8.82 9.85
C GLU A 30 -21.14 8.28 11.20
N ASP A 31 -20.18 7.38 11.21
CA ASP A 31 -19.58 6.81 12.41
C ASP A 31 -18.51 7.72 13.04
N MET A 32 -18.12 8.80 12.37
CA MET A 32 -17.12 9.75 12.86
C MET A 32 -17.73 10.74 13.87
N THR A 33 -18.19 10.24 15.01
CA THR A 33 -19.05 10.94 15.99
C THR A 33 -18.43 12.18 16.64
N GLN A 34 -17.10 12.38 16.57
CA GLN A 34 -16.45 13.63 17.01
C GLN A 34 -16.70 14.79 16.04
N PHE A 35 -17.19 14.50 14.84
CA PHE A 35 -17.59 15.55 13.90
C PHE A 35 -19.03 15.98 14.17
N PRO A 36 -19.33 17.30 14.03
CA PRO A 36 -20.70 17.77 13.98
C PRO A 36 -21.50 17.08 12.85
N LYS A 37 -22.80 16.96 13.04
CA LYS A 37 -23.68 16.27 12.06
C LYS A 37 -23.62 16.91 10.67
N ASP A 38 -23.59 18.23 10.60
CA ASP A 38 -23.48 19.01 9.36
C ASP A 38 -22.17 18.72 8.62
N LEU A 39 -21.05 18.57 9.34
CA LEU A 39 -19.77 18.22 8.74
C LEU A 39 -19.76 16.76 8.22
N ARG A 40 -20.34 15.81 8.96
CA ARG A 40 -20.46 14.43 8.52
C ARG A 40 -21.30 14.31 7.24
N GLN A 41 -22.44 14.98 7.23
CA GLN A 41 -23.30 15.05 6.05
C GLN A 41 -22.53 15.67 4.86
N TRP A 42 -21.87 16.81 5.09
CA TRP A 42 -21.08 17.45 4.04
C TRP A 42 -19.97 16.54 3.49
N LEU A 43 -19.26 15.82 4.37
CA LEU A 43 -18.22 14.87 3.95
C LEU A 43 -18.83 13.74 3.12
N GLY A 44 -19.96 13.18 3.53
CA GLY A 44 -20.67 12.12 2.81
C GLY A 44 -21.14 12.55 1.40
N ASP A 45 -21.57 13.82 1.28
CA ASP A 45 -22.05 14.36 0.01
C ASP A 45 -20.91 14.74 -0.95
N ASN A 46 -19.72 15.06 -0.44
CA ASN A 46 -18.63 15.66 -1.24
C ASN A 46 -17.32 14.87 -1.26
N CYS A 47 -17.19 13.85 -0.43
CA CYS A 47 -15.93 13.07 -0.29
C CYS A 47 -16.22 11.56 -0.31
N VAL A 48 -15.23 10.82 -0.76
CA VAL A 48 -15.22 9.36 -0.70
C VAL A 48 -13.92 8.90 -0.06
N ILE A 49 -14.00 7.96 0.87
CA ILE A 49 -12.85 7.21 1.37
C ILE A 49 -12.69 5.99 0.47
N SER A 50 -11.83 6.11 -0.54
CA SER A 50 -11.61 5.04 -1.50
C SER A 50 -10.58 4.05 -0.96
N LEU A 51 -11.05 2.96 -0.38
CA LEU A 51 -10.23 1.81 -0.01
C LEU A 51 -10.55 0.63 -0.92
N PRO A 52 -9.57 -0.25 -1.19
CA PRO A 52 -9.85 -1.51 -1.85
C PRO A 52 -10.85 -2.35 -1.04
N THR A 53 -11.73 -3.07 -1.73
CA THR A 53 -12.72 -3.94 -1.09
C THR A 53 -12.13 -5.33 -0.86
N LEU A 54 -12.20 -5.86 0.36
CA LEU A 54 -11.80 -7.23 0.65
C LEU A 54 -12.77 -8.22 -0.02
N ILE A 55 -12.24 -9.09 -0.89
CA ILE A 55 -13.03 -10.11 -1.58
C ILE A 55 -12.89 -11.46 -0.91
N THR A 56 -11.67 -11.91 -0.67
CA THR A 56 -11.40 -13.18 0.02
C THR A 56 -10.18 -13.07 0.93
N GLU A 57 -10.16 -13.92 1.95
CA GLU A 57 -9.03 -14.09 2.85
C GLU A 57 -8.67 -15.58 2.91
N SER A 58 -7.37 -15.87 2.89
CA SER A 58 -6.81 -17.19 3.14
C SER A 58 -5.80 -17.11 4.26
N ILE A 59 -5.97 -17.93 5.28
CA ILE A 59 -5.11 -17.94 6.47
C ILE A 59 -4.31 -19.26 6.48
N ALA A 60 -3.00 -19.18 6.68
CA ALA A 60 -2.15 -20.34 6.83
C ALA A 60 -2.53 -21.17 8.08
N PRO A 61 -2.26 -22.47 8.10
CA PRO A 61 -2.64 -23.34 9.22
C PRO A 61 -2.07 -22.92 10.58
N ASP A 62 -0.93 -22.24 10.59
CA ASP A 62 -0.30 -21.71 11.82
C ASP A 62 -0.88 -20.35 12.26
N GLY A 63 -1.82 -19.78 11.49
CA GLY A 63 -2.45 -18.50 11.74
C GLY A 63 -1.56 -17.27 11.48
N LYS A 64 -0.27 -17.44 11.17
CA LYS A 64 0.71 -16.36 11.11
C LYS A 64 0.78 -15.64 9.78
N THR A 65 0.25 -16.24 8.74
CA THR A 65 0.23 -15.64 7.39
C THR A 65 -1.21 -15.55 6.90
N ARG A 66 -1.58 -14.36 6.45
CA ARG A 66 -2.90 -14.08 5.86
C ARG A 66 -2.70 -13.48 4.47
N LYS A 67 -3.25 -14.10 3.46
CA LYS A 67 -3.32 -13.57 2.10
C LYS A 67 -4.72 -13.06 1.85
N ILE A 68 -4.84 -11.85 1.34
CA ILE A 68 -6.11 -11.25 0.93
C ILE A 68 -6.11 -10.99 -0.56
N LEU A 69 -7.28 -11.14 -1.17
CA LEU A 69 -7.60 -10.61 -2.50
C LEU A 69 -8.46 -9.36 -2.30
N VAL A 70 -8.01 -8.26 -2.84
CA VAL A 70 -8.72 -6.99 -2.78
C VAL A 70 -9.10 -6.50 -4.17
N GLU A 71 -10.27 -5.87 -4.28
CA GLU A 71 -10.81 -5.29 -5.51
C GLU A 71 -10.77 -3.78 -5.43
N MET A 72 -10.26 -3.17 -6.49
CA MET A 72 -10.21 -1.72 -6.68
C MET A 72 -11.52 -1.19 -7.26
N SER A 73 -11.70 0.11 -7.30
CA SER A 73 -12.93 0.76 -7.80
C SER A 73 -13.25 0.45 -9.26
N ASP A 74 -12.25 0.10 -10.06
CA ASP A 74 -12.38 -0.34 -11.46
C ASP A 74 -12.55 -1.84 -11.63
N GLN A 75 -12.83 -2.59 -10.55
CA GLN A 75 -12.99 -4.04 -10.48
C GLN A 75 -11.68 -4.83 -10.74
N SER A 76 -10.55 -4.16 -10.91
CA SER A 76 -9.27 -4.85 -10.94
C SER A 76 -8.91 -5.40 -9.55
N ARG A 77 -8.15 -6.51 -9.53
CA ARG A 77 -7.85 -7.22 -8.28
C ARG A 77 -6.37 -7.44 -8.11
N VAL A 78 -5.92 -7.33 -6.86
CA VAL A 78 -4.57 -7.68 -6.46
C VAL A 78 -4.56 -8.44 -5.15
N GLU A 79 -3.49 -9.17 -4.93
CA GLU A 79 -3.24 -9.84 -3.66
C GLU A 79 -2.32 -9.00 -2.77
N ALA A 80 -2.52 -9.10 -1.46
CA ALA A 80 -1.60 -8.63 -0.44
C ALA A 80 -1.46 -9.69 0.66
N VAL A 81 -0.34 -9.68 1.36
CA VAL A 81 -0.04 -10.70 2.38
C VAL A 81 0.41 -10.05 3.68
N LEU A 82 -0.23 -10.44 4.77
CA LEU A 82 0.21 -10.14 6.13
C LEU A 82 1.01 -11.32 6.68
N MET A 83 2.13 -11.03 7.31
CA MET A 83 2.99 -12.00 7.97
C MET A 83 3.26 -11.56 9.41
N GLU A 84 2.94 -12.43 10.37
CA GLU A 84 3.33 -12.22 11.76
C GLU A 84 4.79 -12.63 11.93
N GLN A 85 5.62 -11.71 12.37
CA GLN A 85 7.04 -11.88 12.64
C GLN A 85 7.30 -11.68 14.14
N HIS A 86 8.47 -12.11 14.64
CA HIS A 86 8.85 -11.92 16.04
C HIS A 86 8.92 -10.44 16.46
N TYR A 87 9.02 -9.51 15.51
CA TYR A 87 9.07 -8.07 15.72
C TYR A 87 7.74 -7.35 15.42
N GLY A 88 6.68 -8.09 15.12
CA GLY A 88 5.36 -7.59 14.79
C GLY A 88 4.93 -7.89 13.36
N TYR A 89 3.88 -7.25 12.88
CA TYR A 89 3.30 -7.51 11.57
C TYR A 89 4.06 -6.86 10.43
N SER A 90 4.30 -7.64 9.37
CA SER A 90 4.86 -7.22 8.08
C SER A 90 3.82 -7.38 6.98
N VAL A 91 3.63 -6.37 6.15
CA VAL A 91 2.70 -6.43 5.01
C VAL A 91 3.48 -6.44 3.70
N CYS A 92 3.18 -7.41 2.85
CA CYS A 92 3.61 -7.46 1.46
C CYS A 92 2.51 -6.87 0.58
N VAL A 93 2.81 -5.77 -0.12
CA VAL A 93 1.87 -5.05 -0.98
C VAL A 93 2.22 -5.21 -2.45
N SER A 94 1.19 -5.18 -3.30
CA SER A 94 1.29 -5.07 -4.74
C SER A 94 1.46 -3.61 -5.17
N SER A 95 2.18 -3.38 -6.27
CA SER A 95 2.41 -2.06 -6.87
C SER A 95 1.71 -1.85 -8.19
N GLN A 96 1.29 -2.93 -8.86
CA GLN A 96 0.61 -2.90 -10.17
C GLN A 96 -0.49 -3.96 -10.22
N VAL A 97 -1.43 -3.77 -11.13
CA VAL A 97 -2.36 -4.83 -11.56
C VAL A 97 -1.70 -5.56 -12.72
N GLY A 98 -1.28 -6.80 -12.47
CA GLY A 98 -0.40 -7.53 -13.39
C GLY A 98 1.05 -7.07 -13.35
N CYS A 99 1.86 -7.48 -14.32
CA CYS A 99 3.28 -7.13 -14.41
C CYS A 99 3.80 -7.30 -15.84
N ALA A 100 4.59 -6.33 -16.34
CA ALA A 100 5.18 -6.37 -17.68
C ALA A 100 6.50 -7.16 -17.76
N MET A 101 7.06 -7.62 -16.65
CA MET A 101 8.43 -8.17 -16.63
C MET A 101 8.57 -9.55 -17.27
N GLY A 102 7.49 -10.31 -17.45
CA GLY A 102 7.50 -11.58 -18.18
C GLY A 102 8.27 -12.72 -17.48
N CYS A 103 8.47 -12.67 -16.18
CA CYS A 103 9.17 -13.72 -15.42
C CYS A 103 8.41 -15.05 -15.55
N VAL A 104 9.03 -16.08 -16.14
CA VAL A 104 8.39 -17.37 -16.45
C VAL A 104 7.84 -18.14 -15.24
N PHE A 105 8.38 -17.87 -14.04
CA PHE A 105 7.96 -18.50 -12.78
C PHE A 105 6.91 -17.68 -12.01
N CYS A 106 6.53 -16.47 -12.47
CA CYS A 106 5.67 -15.56 -11.73
C CYS A 106 4.25 -15.53 -12.30
N ALA A 107 3.25 -15.84 -11.46
CA ALA A 107 1.85 -15.81 -11.86
C ALA A 107 1.35 -14.40 -12.22
N SER A 108 1.90 -13.36 -11.58
CA SER A 108 1.48 -11.96 -11.80
C SER A 108 1.73 -11.44 -13.21
N THR A 109 2.59 -12.09 -13.99
CA THR A 109 2.93 -11.68 -15.36
C THR A 109 2.09 -12.35 -16.44
N GLN A 110 1.31 -13.39 -16.12
CA GLN A 110 0.57 -14.19 -17.11
C GLN A 110 -0.43 -13.36 -17.93
N GLY A 111 -1.05 -12.35 -17.32
CA GLY A 111 -1.95 -11.41 -17.98
C GLY A 111 -1.28 -10.15 -18.53
N GLY A 112 0.04 -10.02 -18.38
CA GLY A 112 0.75 -8.76 -18.65
C GLY A 112 0.44 -7.67 -17.63
N LEU A 113 0.84 -6.44 -17.93
CA LEU A 113 0.53 -5.26 -17.12
C LEU A 113 -0.81 -4.67 -17.58
N TYR A 114 -1.73 -4.52 -16.64
CA TYR A 114 -2.98 -3.81 -16.87
C TYR A 114 -2.81 -2.31 -16.56
N ARG A 115 -2.40 -1.97 -15.33
CA ARG A 115 -2.10 -0.60 -14.91
C ARG A 115 -1.26 -0.53 -13.64
N ASP A 116 -0.74 0.64 -13.37
CA ASP A 116 -0.15 0.98 -12.09
C ASP A 116 -1.23 1.12 -11.00
N LEU A 117 -0.89 0.77 -9.76
CA LEU A 117 -1.70 1.12 -8.60
C LEU A 117 -1.41 2.58 -8.20
N THR A 118 -2.46 3.27 -7.80
CA THR A 118 -2.36 4.61 -7.22
C THR A 118 -1.80 4.56 -5.80
N VAL A 119 -1.35 5.71 -5.30
CA VAL A 119 -0.90 5.87 -3.90
C VAL A 119 -1.93 5.36 -2.90
N ALA A 120 -3.21 5.71 -3.10
CA ALA A 120 -4.31 5.32 -2.21
C ALA A 120 -4.54 3.79 -2.21
N GLU A 121 -4.43 3.15 -3.38
CA GLU A 121 -4.58 1.69 -3.52
C GLU A 121 -3.42 0.93 -2.87
N ILE A 122 -2.18 1.45 -2.95
CA ILE A 122 -1.02 0.85 -2.29
C ILE A 122 -1.17 0.95 -0.76
N ILE A 123 -1.47 2.15 -0.24
CA ILE A 123 -1.68 2.37 1.20
C ILE A 123 -2.92 1.60 1.69
N GLY A 124 -3.97 1.54 0.90
CA GLY A 124 -5.21 0.84 1.23
C GLY A 124 -5.00 -0.63 1.58
N GLN A 125 -4.04 -1.31 0.93
CA GLN A 125 -3.68 -2.69 1.28
C GLN A 125 -3.14 -2.79 2.73
N VAL A 126 -2.34 -1.83 3.16
CA VAL A 126 -1.81 -1.76 4.54
C VAL A 126 -2.93 -1.46 5.54
N VAL A 127 -3.79 -0.48 5.21
CA VAL A 127 -4.91 -0.05 6.06
C VAL A 127 -5.92 -1.18 6.30
N ILE A 128 -6.23 -1.98 5.26
CA ILE A 128 -7.12 -3.14 5.40
C ILE A 128 -6.56 -4.14 6.42
N PHE A 129 -5.27 -4.44 6.39
CA PHE A 129 -4.68 -5.34 7.38
C PHE A 129 -4.71 -4.77 8.80
N GLY A 130 -4.42 -3.48 8.97
CA GLY A 130 -4.61 -2.81 10.26
C GLY A 130 -6.06 -2.89 10.76
N ALA A 131 -7.04 -2.72 9.86
CA ALA A 131 -8.46 -2.86 10.19
C ALA A 131 -8.85 -4.28 10.58
N LEU A 132 -8.26 -5.31 9.92
CA LEU A 132 -8.53 -6.72 10.20
C LEU A 132 -7.91 -7.20 11.51
N THR A 133 -6.70 -6.77 11.81
CA THR A 133 -5.95 -7.21 13.00
C THR A 133 -6.20 -6.34 14.23
N LYS A 134 -6.54 -5.07 14.03
CA LYS A 134 -6.56 -4.01 15.05
C LYS A 134 -5.18 -3.78 15.71
N GLU A 135 -4.14 -4.15 15.00
CA GLU A 135 -2.75 -4.05 15.44
C GLU A 135 -1.95 -3.13 14.51
N GLU A 136 -0.84 -2.62 15.01
CA GLU A 136 0.07 -1.79 14.23
C GLU A 136 0.85 -2.61 13.20
N ILE A 137 0.97 -2.09 11.99
CA ILE A 137 1.84 -2.66 10.96
C ILE A 137 3.26 -2.11 11.16
N HIS A 138 4.21 -3.03 11.38
CA HIS A 138 5.59 -2.68 11.74
C HIS A 138 6.51 -2.53 10.54
N SER A 139 6.23 -3.24 9.44
CA SER A 139 7.06 -3.17 8.23
C SER A 139 6.24 -3.39 6.97
N VAL A 140 6.74 -2.86 5.87
CA VAL A 140 6.11 -3.00 4.55
C VAL A 140 7.15 -3.45 3.53
N VAL A 141 6.81 -4.46 2.74
CA VAL A 141 7.62 -4.91 1.61
C VAL A 141 6.81 -4.79 0.33
N VAL A 142 7.35 -4.11 -0.67
CA VAL A 142 6.73 -3.97 -1.99
C VAL A 142 7.26 -5.12 -2.85
N MET A 143 6.63 -6.31 -2.66
CA MET A 143 7.04 -7.59 -3.25
C MET A 143 5.84 -8.41 -3.77
N GLY A 144 4.67 -7.79 -3.88
CA GLY A 144 3.48 -8.37 -4.50
C GLY A 144 3.51 -8.30 -6.02
N ALA A 145 2.35 -8.16 -6.66
CA ALA A 145 2.25 -8.01 -8.10
C ALA A 145 2.86 -6.68 -8.59
N GLY A 146 3.61 -6.75 -9.69
CA GLY A 146 4.19 -5.59 -10.38
C GLY A 146 5.69 -5.41 -10.17
N GLU A 147 6.26 -4.50 -10.98
CA GLU A 147 7.62 -3.97 -10.81
C GLU A 147 7.52 -2.59 -10.13
N PRO A 148 7.88 -2.48 -8.85
CA PRO A 148 7.69 -1.23 -8.10
C PRO A 148 8.41 -0.03 -8.70
N LEU A 149 9.57 -0.27 -9.30
CA LEU A 149 10.35 0.81 -9.90
C LEU A 149 9.82 1.27 -11.28
N GLN A 150 8.85 0.55 -11.88
CA GLN A 150 8.07 1.08 -13.00
C GLN A 150 6.98 2.04 -12.50
N ASN A 151 6.32 1.71 -11.41
CA ASN A 151 5.34 2.57 -10.74
C ASN A 151 6.00 3.48 -9.70
N TYR A 152 7.15 4.05 -10.04
CA TYR A 152 8.07 4.70 -9.12
C TYR A 152 7.43 5.79 -8.27
N ASP A 153 6.78 6.75 -8.92
CA ASP A 153 6.30 7.96 -8.23
C ASP A 153 5.18 7.63 -7.23
N ASN A 154 4.24 6.73 -7.59
CA ASN A 154 3.18 6.29 -6.68
C ASN A 154 3.75 5.45 -5.52
N VAL A 155 4.69 4.54 -5.80
CA VAL A 155 5.33 3.72 -4.76
C VAL A 155 6.09 4.59 -3.79
N LEU A 156 6.93 5.50 -4.27
CA LEU A 156 7.70 6.41 -3.42
C LEU A 156 6.77 7.25 -2.54
N GLN A 157 5.75 7.86 -3.13
CA GLN A 157 4.79 8.68 -2.39
C GLN A 157 4.00 7.86 -1.36
N ALA A 158 3.63 6.62 -1.68
CA ALA A 158 2.97 5.73 -0.72
C ALA A 158 3.87 5.43 0.47
N LEU A 159 5.17 5.13 0.25
CA LEU A 159 6.12 4.88 1.33
C LEU A 159 6.39 6.13 2.18
N GLN A 160 6.44 7.31 1.57
CA GLN A 160 6.56 8.58 2.30
C GLN A 160 5.34 8.84 3.20
N LEU A 161 4.14 8.56 2.71
CA LEU A 161 2.92 8.69 3.52
C LEU A 161 2.83 7.62 4.62
N LEU A 162 3.23 6.37 4.36
CA LEU A 162 3.31 5.34 5.40
C LEU A 162 4.34 5.67 6.49
N HIS A 163 5.37 6.46 6.15
CA HIS A 163 6.34 6.98 7.11
C HIS A 163 5.80 8.15 7.95
N ASP A 164 4.82 8.90 7.44
CA ASP A 164 4.26 10.07 8.15
C ASP A 164 3.72 9.64 9.52
N PRO A 165 4.16 10.29 10.63
CA PRO A 165 3.68 9.99 11.99
C PRO A 165 2.17 10.14 12.17
N MET A 166 1.51 10.91 11.32
CA MET A 166 0.05 11.06 11.35
C MET A 166 -0.70 9.92 10.64
N ILE A 167 0.00 9.07 9.88
CA ILE A 167 -0.61 7.98 9.10
C ILE A 167 -0.26 6.63 9.73
N CYS A 168 0.89 6.04 9.41
CA CYS A 168 1.27 4.73 9.95
C CYS A 168 2.57 4.75 10.75
N ASN A 169 3.35 5.83 10.67
CA ASN A 169 4.63 6.01 11.39
C ASN A 169 5.64 4.86 11.20
N ILE A 170 5.63 4.22 10.03
CA ILE A 170 6.55 3.12 9.72
C ILE A 170 7.91 3.71 9.35
N SER A 171 8.98 3.29 10.04
CA SER A 171 10.33 3.74 9.70
C SER A 171 10.74 3.28 8.30
N TYR A 172 11.41 4.15 7.53
CA TYR A 172 11.98 3.78 6.22
C TYR A 172 12.89 2.55 6.29
N ARG A 173 13.62 2.34 7.39
CA ARG A 173 14.45 1.13 7.61
C ARG A 173 13.65 -0.17 7.71
N LYS A 174 12.34 -0.08 7.88
CA LYS A 174 11.39 -1.19 7.92
C LYS A 174 10.58 -1.31 6.63
N MET A 175 11.00 -0.59 5.59
CA MET A 175 10.41 -0.65 4.26
C MET A 175 11.40 -1.25 3.27
N THR A 176 10.92 -2.16 2.42
CA THR A 176 11.74 -2.80 1.40
C THR A 176 11.05 -2.69 0.05
N ILE A 177 11.79 -2.28 -0.97
CA ILE A 177 11.38 -2.35 -2.37
C ILE A 177 12.14 -3.50 -3.03
N SER A 178 11.42 -4.44 -3.67
CA SER A 178 12.04 -5.46 -4.51
C SER A 178 11.93 -5.07 -5.98
N THR A 179 12.99 -5.27 -6.75
CA THR A 179 13.02 -4.95 -8.18
C THR A 179 13.72 -6.04 -8.97
N CYS A 180 13.28 -6.26 -10.19
CA CYS A 180 14.00 -7.11 -11.16
C CYS A 180 15.26 -6.42 -11.75
N GLY A 181 15.51 -5.15 -11.36
CA GLY A 181 16.68 -4.40 -11.80
C GLY A 181 16.37 -3.28 -12.80
N TRP A 182 15.31 -2.50 -12.55
CA TRP A 182 14.97 -1.31 -13.36
C TRP A 182 15.99 -0.19 -13.09
N VAL A 183 17.17 -0.29 -13.72
CA VAL A 183 18.38 0.49 -13.39
C VAL A 183 18.17 2.01 -13.34
N PRO A 184 17.47 2.66 -14.30
CA PRO A 184 17.28 4.11 -14.22
C PRO A 184 16.64 4.56 -12.92
N ASN A 185 15.63 3.83 -12.43
CA ASN A 185 14.92 4.20 -11.22
C ASN A 185 15.59 3.67 -9.95
N ILE A 186 16.55 2.74 -10.04
CA ILE A 186 17.46 2.42 -8.93
C ILE A 186 18.33 3.64 -8.59
N TYR A 187 18.91 4.30 -9.60
CA TYR A 187 19.68 5.54 -9.38
C TYR A 187 18.80 6.66 -8.85
N LYS A 188 17.60 6.85 -9.41
CA LYS A 188 16.64 7.84 -8.93
C LYS A 188 16.29 7.60 -7.45
N LEU A 189 16.08 6.35 -7.04
CA LEU A 189 15.81 6.01 -5.63
C LEU A 189 17.02 6.28 -4.73
N ALA A 190 18.24 6.06 -5.21
CA ALA A 190 19.46 6.35 -4.45
C ALA A 190 19.60 7.86 -4.20
N ASP A 191 19.24 8.70 -5.17
CA ASP A 191 19.29 10.17 -5.06
C ASP A 191 18.26 10.73 -4.06
N GLU A 192 17.20 10.00 -3.75
CA GLU A 192 16.24 10.39 -2.70
C GLU A 192 16.86 10.38 -1.29
N GLY A 193 17.96 9.68 -1.08
CA GLY A 193 18.66 9.62 0.21
C GLY A 193 17.85 8.97 1.34
N LEU A 194 16.78 8.24 1.03
CA LEU A 194 15.94 7.57 2.01
C LEU A 194 16.55 6.23 2.45
N PRO A 195 16.58 5.91 3.75
CA PRO A 195 17.16 4.66 4.24
C PRO A 195 16.20 3.45 4.06
N ILE A 196 15.66 3.29 2.84
CA ILE A 196 14.82 2.16 2.42
C ILE A 196 15.74 1.00 2.01
N THR A 197 15.34 -0.23 2.30
CA THR A 197 16.04 -1.41 1.80
C THR A 197 15.65 -1.68 0.35
N LEU A 198 16.65 -1.81 -0.53
CA LEU A 198 16.46 -2.28 -1.91
C LEU A 198 16.87 -3.75 -2.01
N ALA A 199 15.93 -4.59 -2.42
CA ALA A 199 16.15 -6.02 -2.72
C ALA A 199 16.20 -6.23 -4.23
N LEU A 200 17.27 -6.83 -4.74
CA LEU A 200 17.40 -7.18 -6.14
C LEU A 200 16.98 -8.64 -6.37
N SER A 201 15.94 -8.85 -7.18
CA SER A 201 15.52 -10.16 -7.69
C SER A 201 16.49 -10.61 -8.80
N LEU A 202 17.68 -11.08 -8.43
CA LEU A 202 18.76 -11.38 -9.36
C LEU A 202 18.50 -12.63 -10.20
N HIS A 203 18.03 -13.71 -9.58
CA HIS A 203 17.71 -15.04 -10.13
C HIS A 203 18.85 -15.77 -10.85
N ALA A 204 19.72 -15.05 -11.58
CA ALA A 204 20.86 -15.61 -12.30
C ALA A 204 22.01 -14.61 -12.37
N THR A 205 23.25 -15.11 -12.35
CA THR A 205 24.47 -14.31 -12.39
C THR A 205 24.95 -14.00 -13.81
N ASN A 206 24.33 -14.60 -14.82
CA ASN A 206 24.66 -14.37 -16.23
C ASN A 206 23.39 -14.37 -17.11
N ASN A 207 23.53 -13.85 -18.33
CA ASN A 207 22.42 -13.71 -19.26
C ASN A 207 21.95 -15.03 -19.88
N GLU A 208 22.78 -16.04 -19.95
CA GLU A 208 22.44 -17.34 -20.50
C GLU A 208 21.41 -18.04 -19.58
N VAL A 209 21.75 -18.17 -18.29
CA VAL A 209 20.88 -18.77 -17.30
C VAL A 209 19.61 -17.93 -17.07
N ARG A 210 19.73 -16.59 -17.19
CA ARG A 210 18.57 -15.70 -16.98
C ARG A 210 17.53 -15.80 -18.11
N ARG A 211 17.94 -16.25 -19.31
CA ARG A 211 17.05 -16.39 -20.49
C ARG A 211 16.51 -17.80 -20.67
N SER A 212 17.02 -18.76 -19.96
CA SER A 212 16.55 -20.16 -19.95
C SER A 212 15.33 -20.31 -19.01
#